data_4a2bc8515a9a6693a6b9cd0174617831
#
_entry.id   4a2bc8515a9a6693a6b9cd0174617831
#
_cell.length_a   1.000
_cell.length_b   1.000
_cell.length_c   1.000
_cell.angle_alpha   90.00
_cell.angle_beta   90.00
_cell.angle_gamma   90.00
#
_symmetry.space_group_name_H-M   'P 1'
#
loop_
_entity.id
_entity.type
_entity.pdbx_description
1 polymer ?
#
loop_
_entity_poly.entity_id
_entity_poly.type
_entity_poly.pdbx_seq_one_letter_code
_entity_poly.pdbx_strand_id
1 'polypeptide(L)'
;MQKKELFRRVLQHFESTMDSTETELHFSNPFELAVAVVLSAQCTDKRINQVTPALFRDFPTPEALAATTPEVIYEYIKSVSYPNNKASHLVGMGKMLMEQYGGEVPSTLEELIRLPGVGRKTANVIQAVAFGKAALAVDTHVYRVSHRLGLVPKSCTTPYAVEKALCKYIPEHLIGPSHYWLLLHGRYTCTARKPHCEICAFAEFCPSEVLGRSKT
;
A
#
# COMPACT_ATOMS: atom_id res chain seq x y z
N MET A 1 -21.71 17.42 -10.14
CA MET A 1 -20.68 18.07 -9.29
C MET A 1 -19.38 18.17 -10.05
N GLN A 2 -18.69 19.33 -9.98
CA GLN A 2 -17.38 19.48 -10.62
C GLN A 2 -16.33 18.61 -9.93
N LYS A 3 -15.32 18.15 -10.70
CA LYS A 3 -14.29 17.22 -10.20
C LYS A 3 -13.52 17.74 -8.99
N LYS A 4 -13.08 19.00 -9.03
CA LYS A 4 -12.37 19.63 -7.92
C LYS A 4 -13.19 19.65 -6.63
N GLU A 5 -14.48 19.94 -6.74
CA GLU A 5 -15.39 19.98 -5.59
C GLU A 5 -15.62 18.58 -5.01
N LEU A 6 -15.70 17.55 -5.85
CA LEU A 6 -15.78 16.16 -5.41
C LEU A 6 -14.56 15.78 -4.56
N PHE A 7 -13.35 16.05 -5.07
CA PHE A 7 -12.11 15.78 -4.33
C PHE A 7 -12.07 16.56 -3.02
N ARG A 8 -12.39 17.85 -3.03
CA ARG A 8 -12.42 18.67 -1.82
C ARG A 8 -13.32 18.08 -0.74
N ARG A 9 -14.55 17.71 -1.08
CA ARG A 9 -15.52 17.11 -0.11
C ARG A 9 -15.04 15.77 0.43
N VAL A 10 -14.51 14.90 -0.43
CA VAL A 10 -14.02 13.57 -0.03
C VAL A 10 -12.80 13.69 0.88
N LEU A 11 -11.80 14.49 0.51
CA LEU A 11 -10.58 14.68 1.29
C LEU A 11 -10.87 15.36 2.63
N GLN A 12 -11.67 16.42 2.65
CA GLN A 12 -12.04 17.12 3.88
C GLN A 12 -12.76 16.19 4.88
N HIS A 13 -13.64 15.31 4.39
CA HIS A 13 -14.30 14.34 5.25
C HIS A 13 -13.28 13.36 5.84
N PHE A 14 -12.41 12.78 5.03
CA PHE A 14 -11.40 11.85 5.53
C PHE A 14 -10.46 12.51 6.55
N GLU A 15 -9.95 13.70 6.23
CA GLU A 15 -9.07 14.47 7.10
C GLU A 15 -9.71 14.79 8.47
N SER A 16 -11.02 15.06 8.49
CA SER A 16 -11.75 15.37 9.73
C SER A 16 -12.21 14.15 10.54
N THR A 17 -12.20 12.94 9.97
CA THR A 17 -12.80 11.75 10.58
C THR A 17 -11.86 10.57 10.74
N MET A 18 -10.71 10.60 10.09
CA MET A 18 -9.73 9.51 10.12
C MET A 18 -8.38 10.01 10.69
N ASP A 19 -8.17 9.79 11.97
CA ASP A 19 -6.94 10.20 12.68
C ASP A 19 -5.73 9.34 12.31
N SER A 20 -5.93 8.08 11.90
CA SER A 20 -4.83 7.16 11.58
C SER A 20 -4.58 7.09 10.07
N THR A 21 -3.35 7.41 9.69
CA THR A 21 -2.80 7.25 8.34
C THR A 21 -1.58 6.32 8.35
N GLU A 22 -1.48 5.47 9.37
CA GLU A 22 -0.34 4.60 9.60
C GLU A 22 -0.61 3.18 9.11
N THR A 23 0.44 2.50 8.73
CA THR A 23 0.39 1.08 8.40
C THR A 23 0.17 0.25 9.67
N GLU A 24 -0.55 -0.87 9.55
CA GLU A 24 -0.68 -1.86 10.62
C GLU A 24 0.57 -2.77 10.76
N LEU A 25 1.54 -2.67 9.85
CA LEU A 25 2.80 -3.43 9.92
C LEU A 25 3.72 -2.87 11.01
N HIS A 26 4.35 -3.77 11.76
CA HIS A 26 5.34 -3.41 12.79
C HIS A 26 6.75 -3.41 12.18
N PHE A 27 7.46 -2.30 12.35
CA PHE A 27 8.83 -2.10 11.88
C PHE A 27 9.51 -0.98 12.71
N SER A 28 10.83 -0.96 12.73
CA SER A 28 11.62 0.03 13.46
C SER A 28 12.45 0.94 12.53
N ASN A 29 12.65 0.53 11.27
CA ASN A 29 13.48 1.24 10.30
C ASN A 29 13.04 0.95 8.86
N PRO A 30 13.54 1.68 7.84
CA PRO A 30 13.18 1.49 6.44
C PRO A 30 13.44 0.09 5.89
N PHE A 31 14.49 -0.60 6.36
CA PHE A 31 14.80 -1.97 5.93
C PHE A 31 13.73 -2.96 6.41
N GLU A 32 13.39 -2.92 7.69
CA GLU A 32 12.32 -3.76 8.26
C GLU A 32 10.98 -3.50 7.57
N LEU A 33 10.67 -2.22 7.29
CA LEU A 33 9.48 -1.88 6.52
C LEU A 33 9.51 -2.52 5.13
N ALA A 34 10.61 -2.41 4.38
CA ALA A 34 10.72 -2.98 3.04
C ALA A 34 10.50 -4.50 3.07
N VAL A 35 11.12 -5.21 4.02
CA VAL A 35 10.92 -6.65 4.25
C VAL A 35 9.44 -6.95 4.56
N ALA A 36 8.85 -6.24 5.53
CA ALA A 36 7.47 -6.47 5.94
C ALA A 36 6.47 -6.24 4.79
N VAL A 37 6.66 -5.18 3.98
CA VAL A 37 5.79 -4.88 2.83
C VAL A 37 5.93 -5.91 1.72
N VAL A 38 7.14 -6.42 1.45
CA VAL A 38 7.34 -7.54 0.50
C VAL A 38 6.63 -8.80 1.00
N LEU A 39 6.72 -9.09 2.29
CA LEU A 39 6.05 -10.23 2.90
C LEU A 39 4.52 -10.08 2.91
N SER A 40 3.98 -8.86 2.99
CA SER A 40 2.53 -8.61 3.06
C SER A 40 1.79 -8.84 1.73
N ALA A 41 2.51 -9.01 0.61
CA ALA A 41 1.88 -9.33 -0.67
C ALA A 41 1.02 -10.61 -0.57
N GLN A 42 -0.30 -10.47 -0.77
CA GLN A 42 -1.30 -11.54 -0.64
C GLN A 42 -1.31 -12.23 0.74
N CYS A 43 -0.95 -11.51 1.79
CA CYS A 43 -0.99 -11.97 3.17
C CYS A 43 -1.55 -10.87 4.07
N THR A 44 -2.11 -11.23 5.22
CA THR A 44 -2.65 -10.24 6.18
C THR A 44 -1.52 -9.63 7.01
N ASP A 45 -1.64 -8.33 7.33
CA ASP A 45 -0.67 -7.63 8.18
C ASP A 45 -0.51 -8.33 9.54
N LYS A 46 -1.61 -8.83 10.11
CA LYS A 46 -1.58 -9.65 11.34
C LYS A 46 -0.66 -10.87 11.22
N ARG A 47 -0.66 -11.58 10.07
CA ARG A 47 0.23 -12.73 9.86
C ARG A 47 1.68 -12.27 9.73
N ILE A 48 1.93 -11.17 9.05
CA ILE A 48 3.29 -10.62 8.91
C ILE A 48 3.84 -10.22 10.28
N ASN A 49 3.08 -9.51 11.09
CA ASN A 49 3.46 -9.12 12.44
C ASN A 49 3.71 -10.31 13.40
N GLN A 50 3.25 -11.52 13.07
CA GLN A 50 3.57 -12.73 13.81
C GLN A 50 4.91 -13.36 13.43
N VAL A 51 5.37 -13.19 12.19
CA VAL A 51 6.60 -13.83 11.69
C VAL A 51 7.81 -12.89 11.72
N THR A 52 7.60 -11.58 11.53
CA THR A 52 8.69 -10.60 11.43
C THR A 52 9.51 -10.42 12.72
N PRO A 53 8.98 -10.54 13.96
CA PRO A 53 9.80 -10.36 15.16
C PRO A 53 10.96 -11.37 15.26
N ALA A 54 10.73 -12.64 14.92
CA ALA A 54 11.79 -13.64 14.91
C ALA A 54 12.78 -13.38 13.77
N LEU A 55 12.26 -13.03 12.58
CA LEU A 55 13.07 -12.72 11.40
C LEU A 55 13.99 -11.51 11.67
N PHE A 56 13.47 -10.41 12.22
CA PHE A 56 14.24 -9.19 12.48
C PHE A 56 15.24 -9.34 13.63
N ARG A 57 14.96 -10.18 14.62
CA ARG A 57 15.92 -10.51 15.67
C ARG A 57 17.17 -11.20 15.11
N ASP A 58 16.96 -12.16 14.19
CA ASP A 58 18.04 -13.01 13.68
C ASP A 58 18.69 -12.43 12.40
N PHE A 59 17.97 -11.59 11.66
CA PHE A 59 18.43 -10.87 10.45
C PHE A 59 18.09 -9.38 10.52
N PRO A 60 18.71 -8.61 11.45
CA PRO A 60 18.37 -7.21 11.71
C PRO A 60 18.85 -6.22 10.65
N THR A 61 19.72 -6.65 9.75
CA THR A 61 20.36 -5.78 8.75
C THR A 61 20.34 -6.39 7.34
N PRO A 62 20.47 -5.55 6.29
CA PRO A 62 20.65 -6.04 4.93
C PRO A 62 21.85 -7.00 4.77
N GLU A 63 22.96 -6.74 5.50
CA GLU A 63 24.14 -7.60 5.50
C GLU A 63 23.83 -9.01 6.03
N ALA A 64 23.15 -9.10 7.18
CA ALA A 64 22.74 -10.39 7.76
C ALA A 64 21.85 -11.17 6.78
N LEU A 65 20.92 -10.46 6.11
CA LEU A 65 20.03 -11.04 5.12
C LEU A 65 20.78 -11.46 3.84
N ALA A 66 21.80 -10.73 3.43
CA ALA A 66 22.65 -11.07 2.27
C ALA A 66 23.53 -12.29 2.53
N ALA A 67 23.96 -12.49 3.76
CA ALA A 67 24.86 -13.59 4.17
C ALA A 67 24.16 -14.94 4.35
N THR A 68 22.82 -14.98 4.33
CA THR A 68 22.04 -16.21 4.50
C THR A 68 21.55 -16.80 3.18
N THR A 69 20.79 -17.89 3.25
CA THR A 69 20.21 -18.56 2.07
C THR A 69 18.67 -18.51 2.09
N PRO A 70 18.02 -18.66 0.93
CA PRO A 70 16.55 -18.70 0.87
C PRO A 70 15.94 -19.82 1.72
N GLU A 71 16.60 -20.96 1.86
CA GLU A 71 16.12 -22.11 2.66
C GLU A 71 16.05 -21.75 4.14
N VAL A 72 17.01 -20.99 4.64
CA VAL A 72 17.01 -20.52 6.04
C VAL A 72 15.88 -19.51 6.26
N ILE A 73 15.73 -18.52 5.36
CA ILE A 73 14.64 -17.53 5.45
C ILE A 73 13.26 -18.20 5.34
N TYR A 74 13.13 -19.23 4.49
CA TYR A 74 11.89 -19.99 4.34
C TYR A 74 11.36 -20.52 5.70
N GLU A 75 12.22 -21.02 6.56
CA GLU A 75 11.80 -21.55 7.87
C GLU A 75 11.08 -20.49 8.74
N TYR A 76 11.46 -19.23 8.63
CA TYR A 76 10.79 -18.12 9.35
C TYR A 76 9.44 -17.75 8.73
N ILE A 77 9.32 -17.87 7.41
CA ILE A 77 8.17 -17.33 6.67
C ILE A 77 7.29 -18.39 6.00
N LYS A 78 7.47 -19.69 6.31
CA LYS A 78 6.73 -20.80 5.69
C LYS A 78 5.20 -20.74 5.83
N SER A 79 4.70 -19.96 6.79
CA SER A 79 3.27 -19.71 6.98
C SER A 79 2.73 -18.51 6.18
N VAL A 80 3.60 -17.81 5.46
CA VAL A 80 3.25 -16.66 4.59
C VAL A 80 2.93 -17.17 3.18
N SER A 81 2.07 -16.48 2.43
CA SER A 81 1.77 -16.82 1.04
C SER A 81 3.02 -16.78 0.16
N TYR A 82 3.23 -17.81 -0.68
CA TYR A 82 4.37 -17.91 -1.61
C TYR A 82 5.75 -17.82 -0.94
N PRO A 83 6.02 -18.61 0.11
CA PRO A 83 7.18 -18.43 0.97
C PRO A 83 8.52 -18.65 0.22
N ASN A 84 8.59 -19.60 -0.71
CA ASN A 84 9.82 -19.86 -1.49
C ASN A 84 10.25 -18.62 -2.30
N ASN A 85 9.32 -18.02 -3.06
CA ASN A 85 9.62 -16.84 -3.85
C ASN A 85 9.99 -15.65 -2.96
N LYS A 86 9.28 -15.47 -1.85
CA LYS A 86 9.56 -14.38 -0.90
C LYS A 86 10.91 -14.56 -0.22
N ALA A 87 11.28 -15.78 0.19
CA ALA A 87 12.60 -16.06 0.75
C ALA A 87 13.72 -15.69 -0.23
N SER A 88 13.60 -16.11 -1.50
CA SER A 88 14.57 -15.75 -2.55
C SER A 88 14.62 -14.23 -2.78
N HIS A 89 13.47 -13.55 -2.78
CA HIS A 89 13.40 -12.09 -2.93
C HIS A 89 14.08 -11.38 -1.75
N LEU A 90 13.86 -11.82 -0.51
CA LEU A 90 14.48 -11.18 0.66
C LEU A 90 16.01 -11.31 0.64
N VAL A 91 16.54 -12.50 0.39
CA VAL A 91 18.00 -12.71 0.27
C VAL A 91 18.57 -11.89 -0.89
N GLY A 92 17.90 -11.90 -2.05
CA GLY A 92 18.29 -11.07 -3.20
C GLY A 92 18.24 -9.57 -2.91
N MET A 93 17.24 -9.11 -2.16
CA MET A 93 17.12 -7.71 -1.72
C MET A 93 18.29 -7.34 -0.80
N GLY A 94 18.61 -8.16 0.21
CA GLY A 94 19.77 -7.95 1.07
C GLY A 94 21.07 -7.79 0.27
N LYS A 95 21.35 -8.71 -0.67
CA LYS A 95 22.52 -8.65 -1.53
C LYS A 95 22.57 -7.37 -2.35
N MET A 96 21.46 -7.00 -3.01
CA MET A 96 21.40 -5.79 -3.82
C MET A 96 21.57 -4.51 -2.98
N LEU A 97 21.00 -4.47 -1.77
CA LEU A 97 21.20 -3.33 -0.86
C LEU A 97 22.68 -3.18 -0.48
N MET A 98 23.38 -4.27 -0.19
CA MET A 98 24.82 -4.22 0.12
C MET A 98 25.65 -3.82 -1.09
N GLU A 99 25.41 -4.40 -2.26
CA GLU A 99 26.22 -4.22 -3.46
C GLU A 99 26.03 -2.86 -4.14
N GLN A 100 24.80 -2.32 -4.15
CA GLN A 100 24.45 -1.15 -4.95
C GLN A 100 24.06 0.08 -4.13
N TYR A 101 23.70 -0.10 -2.85
CA TYR A 101 23.14 0.98 -2.01
C TYR A 101 23.83 1.11 -0.64
N GLY A 102 25.00 0.47 -0.46
CA GLY A 102 25.79 0.58 0.78
C GLY A 102 25.07 0.11 2.04
N GLY A 103 24.08 -0.79 1.89
CA GLY A 103 23.25 -1.30 2.97
C GLY A 103 22.01 -0.42 3.30
N GLU A 104 21.80 0.67 2.59
CA GLU A 104 20.68 1.56 2.80
C GLU A 104 19.52 1.27 1.84
N VAL A 105 18.28 1.47 2.29
CA VAL A 105 17.10 1.37 1.42
C VAL A 105 16.99 2.64 0.58
N PRO A 106 16.99 2.55 -0.76
CA PRO A 106 16.87 3.73 -1.60
C PRO A 106 15.48 4.38 -1.45
N SER A 107 15.41 5.68 -1.70
CA SER A 107 14.19 6.45 -1.49
C SER A 107 13.47 6.87 -2.78
N THR A 108 14.03 6.58 -3.96
CA THR A 108 13.39 6.89 -5.24
C THR A 108 12.57 5.71 -5.74
N LEU A 109 11.50 6.00 -6.50
CA LEU A 109 10.65 4.96 -7.07
C LEU A 109 11.45 4.04 -8.02
N GLU A 110 12.29 4.66 -8.85
CA GLU A 110 13.11 4.00 -9.87
C GLU A 110 14.10 3.00 -9.27
N GLU A 111 14.69 3.33 -8.14
CA GLU A 111 15.61 2.44 -7.42
C GLU A 111 14.87 1.36 -6.64
N LEU A 112 13.79 1.73 -5.93
CA LEU A 112 12.99 0.79 -5.16
C LEU A 112 12.42 -0.34 -6.01
N ILE A 113 11.92 -0.07 -7.22
CA ILE A 113 11.37 -1.11 -8.10
C ILE A 113 12.44 -2.07 -8.65
N ARG A 114 13.73 -1.78 -8.51
CA ARG A 114 14.82 -2.69 -8.87
C ARG A 114 15.06 -3.75 -7.80
N LEU A 115 14.65 -3.48 -6.55
CA LEU A 115 14.82 -4.42 -5.46
C LEU A 115 13.97 -5.68 -5.68
N PRO A 116 14.52 -6.89 -5.50
CA PRO A 116 13.77 -8.13 -5.62
C PRO A 116 12.50 -8.14 -4.75
N GLY A 117 11.37 -8.48 -5.34
CA GLY A 117 10.07 -8.51 -4.66
C GLY A 117 9.37 -7.17 -4.54
N VAL A 118 10.00 -6.07 -4.96
CA VAL A 118 9.42 -4.72 -4.88
C VAL A 118 8.82 -4.33 -6.23
N GLY A 119 7.50 -4.36 -6.32
CA GLY A 119 6.75 -3.76 -7.44
C GLY A 119 6.38 -2.30 -7.15
N ARG A 120 5.79 -1.60 -8.13
CA ARG A 120 5.39 -0.20 -8.01
C ARG A 120 4.52 0.07 -6.77
N LYS A 121 3.51 -0.80 -6.49
CA LYS A 121 2.66 -0.64 -5.29
C LYS A 121 3.49 -0.69 -4.01
N THR A 122 4.38 -1.67 -3.88
CA THR A 122 5.28 -1.83 -2.73
C THR A 122 6.22 -0.64 -2.59
N ALA A 123 6.81 -0.17 -3.68
CA ALA A 123 7.69 0.99 -3.70
C ALA A 123 6.96 2.27 -3.24
N ASN A 124 5.73 2.50 -3.69
CA ASN A 124 4.93 3.64 -3.24
C ASN A 124 4.61 3.58 -1.73
N VAL A 125 4.34 2.37 -1.18
CA VAL A 125 4.15 2.22 0.27
C VAL A 125 5.46 2.55 1.01
N ILE A 126 6.59 2.02 0.57
CA ILE A 126 7.90 2.30 1.20
C ILE A 126 8.21 3.80 1.14
N GLN A 127 8.00 4.45 -0.02
CA GLN A 127 8.23 5.89 -0.17
C GLN A 127 7.37 6.73 0.78
N ALA A 128 6.09 6.41 0.88
CA ALA A 128 5.16 7.16 1.73
C ALA A 128 5.47 6.94 3.22
N VAL A 129 5.69 5.70 3.64
CA VAL A 129 5.80 5.34 5.06
C VAL A 129 7.21 5.58 5.62
N ALA A 130 8.26 5.12 4.90
CA ALA A 130 9.63 5.23 5.40
C ALA A 130 10.24 6.61 5.15
N PHE A 131 9.82 7.30 4.09
CA PHE A 131 10.48 8.53 3.63
C PHE A 131 9.55 9.75 3.59
N GLY A 132 8.28 9.61 4.00
CA GLY A 132 7.32 10.71 4.01
C GLY A 132 7.04 11.33 2.64
N LYS A 133 7.32 10.60 1.55
CA LYS A 133 7.15 11.11 0.19
C LYS A 133 5.69 11.07 -0.24
N ALA A 134 5.33 11.99 -1.12
CA ALA A 134 4.01 12.06 -1.74
C ALA A 134 3.81 10.90 -2.75
N ALA A 135 3.64 9.68 -2.27
CA ALA A 135 3.46 8.48 -3.05
C ALA A 135 2.14 7.78 -2.71
N LEU A 136 1.36 7.42 -3.73
CA LEU A 136 0.05 6.79 -3.56
C LEU A 136 0.08 5.35 -4.08
N ALA A 137 -0.01 4.40 -3.19
CA ALA A 137 -0.18 3.00 -3.56
C ALA A 137 -1.63 2.74 -3.99
N VAL A 138 -1.84 2.10 -5.13
CA VAL A 138 -3.17 1.71 -5.60
C VAL A 138 -3.33 0.21 -5.48
N ASP A 139 -4.05 -0.21 -4.45
CA ASP A 139 -4.48 -1.59 -4.26
C ASP A 139 -5.92 -1.81 -4.78
N THR A 140 -6.48 -2.99 -4.56
CA THR A 140 -7.85 -3.31 -4.98
C THR A 140 -8.91 -2.47 -4.27
N HIS A 141 -8.66 -2.01 -3.04
CA HIS A 141 -9.57 -1.14 -2.29
C HIS A 141 -9.53 0.27 -2.85
N VAL A 142 -8.35 0.87 -2.94
CA VAL A 142 -8.14 2.20 -3.53
C VAL A 142 -8.71 2.25 -4.95
N TYR A 143 -8.39 1.26 -5.79
CA TYR A 143 -8.90 1.15 -7.15
C TYR A 143 -10.44 1.18 -7.19
N ARG A 144 -11.09 0.28 -6.42
CA ARG A 144 -12.55 0.16 -6.37
C ARG A 144 -13.23 1.40 -5.85
N VAL A 145 -12.76 1.94 -4.72
CA VAL A 145 -13.34 3.12 -4.08
C VAL A 145 -13.24 4.34 -5.00
N SER A 146 -12.09 4.55 -5.61
CA SER A 146 -11.86 5.67 -6.53
C SER A 146 -12.80 5.66 -7.73
N HIS A 147 -13.08 4.48 -8.29
CA HIS A 147 -14.07 4.35 -9.38
C HIS A 147 -15.51 4.55 -8.89
N ARG A 148 -15.87 3.93 -7.75
CA ARG A 148 -17.22 4.04 -7.20
C ARG A 148 -17.59 5.45 -6.79
N LEU A 149 -16.66 6.17 -6.16
CA LEU A 149 -16.86 7.58 -5.81
C LEU A 149 -16.76 8.54 -7.01
N GLY A 150 -16.38 8.03 -8.19
CA GLY A 150 -16.17 8.84 -9.37
C GLY A 150 -14.93 9.72 -9.31
N LEU A 151 -13.98 9.44 -8.42
CA LEU A 151 -12.71 10.18 -8.32
C LEU A 151 -11.84 9.98 -9.56
N VAL A 152 -11.99 8.86 -10.25
CA VAL A 152 -11.30 8.57 -11.50
C VAL A 152 -12.30 8.20 -12.61
N PRO A 153 -12.00 8.48 -13.89
CA PRO A 153 -12.85 8.07 -15.00
C PRO A 153 -12.79 6.55 -15.21
N LYS A 154 -13.85 5.96 -15.79
CA LYS A 154 -13.90 4.52 -16.12
C LYS A 154 -12.77 4.07 -17.07
N SER A 155 -12.18 5.00 -17.83
CA SER A 155 -11.02 4.72 -18.70
C SER A 155 -9.70 4.45 -17.95
N CYS A 156 -9.61 4.74 -16.66
CA CYS A 156 -8.47 4.37 -15.83
C CYS A 156 -8.54 2.88 -15.47
N THR A 157 -8.16 2.00 -16.39
CA THR A 157 -8.29 0.54 -16.24
C THR A 157 -7.11 -0.14 -15.56
N THR A 158 -6.03 0.60 -15.25
CA THR A 158 -4.85 0.07 -14.56
C THR A 158 -4.60 0.80 -13.24
N PRO A 159 -3.97 0.16 -12.24
CA PRO A 159 -3.57 0.83 -10.99
C PRO A 159 -2.73 2.10 -11.23
N TYR A 160 -1.83 2.07 -12.20
CA TYR A 160 -1.01 3.23 -12.57
C TYR A 160 -1.83 4.40 -13.12
N ALA A 161 -2.83 4.12 -13.99
CA ALA A 161 -3.71 5.15 -14.51
C ALA A 161 -4.55 5.79 -13.37
N VAL A 162 -5.00 4.98 -12.42
CA VAL A 162 -5.71 5.45 -11.21
C VAL A 162 -4.80 6.31 -10.35
N GLU A 163 -3.58 5.87 -10.06
CA GLU A 163 -2.56 6.64 -9.32
C GLU A 163 -2.37 8.03 -9.94
N LYS A 164 -2.05 8.09 -11.24
CA LYS A 164 -1.88 9.37 -11.97
C LYS A 164 -3.10 10.27 -11.91
N ALA A 165 -4.30 9.70 -12.06
CA ALA A 165 -5.53 10.46 -12.04
C ALA A 165 -5.85 11.03 -10.65
N LEU A 166 -5.58 10.26 -9.58
CA LEU A 166 -5.75 10.70 -8.20
C LEU A 166 -4.75 11.80 -7.84
N CYS A 167 -3.46 11.57 -8.06
CA CYS A 167 -2.39 12.52 -7.73
C CYS A 167 -2.53 13.88 -8.45
N LYS A 168 -3.27 13.95 -9.55
CA LYS A 168 -3.57 15.21 -10.24
C LYS A 168 -4.45 16.17 -9.42
N TYR A 169 -5.29 15.65 -8.52
CA TYR A 169 -6.28 16.42 -7.79
C TYR A 169 -6.07 16.41 -6.27
N ILE A 170 -5.31 15.46 -5.75
CA ILE A 170 -4.97 15.39 -4.33
C ILE A 170 -3.80 16.36 -4.05
N PRO A 171 -3.91 17.26 -3.07
CA PRO A 171 -2.77 18.06 -2.61
C PRO A 171 -1.59 17.18 -2.19
N GLU A 172 -0.36 17.62 -2.45
CA GLU A 172 0.84 16.83 -2.25
C GLU A 172 0.95 16.24 -0.83
N HIS A 173 0.69 17.06 0.18
CA HIS A 173 0.74 16.64 1.60
C HIS A 173 -0.35 15.63 2.00
N LEU A 174 -1.42 15.47 1.19
CA LEU A 174 -2.49 14.50 1.42
C LEU A 174 -2.35 13.24 0.57
N ILE A 175 -1.36 13.13 -0.31
CA ILE A 175 -1.21 11.96 -1.20
C ILE A 175 -0.95 10.69 -0.38
N GLY A 176 0.02 10.71 0.53
CA GLY A 176 0.30 9.57 1.41
C GLY A 176 -0.90 9.17 2.27
N PRO A 177 -1.47 10.09 3.08
CA PRO A 177 -2.69 9.85 3.86
C PRO A 177 -3.85 9.29 3.05
N SER A 178 -4.07 9.78 1.83
CA SER A 178 -5.18 9.35 0.96
C SER A 178 -5.14 7.87 0.61
N HIS A 179 -3.96 7.25 0.57
CA HIS A 179 -3.85 5.80 0.39
C HIS A 179 -4.61 5.07 1.50
N TYR A 180 -4.31 5.39 2.77
CA TYR A 180 -4.92 4.72 3.93
C TYR A 180 -6.41 5.04 4.06
N TRP A 181 -6.81 6.29 3.83
CA TRP A 181 -8.21 6.68 3.86
C TRP A 181 -9.06 5.89 2.86
N LEU A 182 -8.60 5.81 1.61
CA LEU A 182 -9.30 5.05 0.56
C LEU A 182 -9.25 3.54 0.81
N LEU A 183 -8.14 3.03 1.32
CA LEU A 183 -7.98 1.62 1.69
C LEU A 183 -8.95 1.24 2.81
N LEU A 184 -8.93 1.98 3.94
CA LEU A 184 -9.76 1.71 5.11
C LEU A 184 -11.25 1.89 4.79
N HIS A 185 -11.62 2.94 4.05
CA HIS A 185 -12.99 3.11 3.56
C HIS A 185 -13.41 1.93 2.67
N GLY A 186 -12.53 1.44 1.82
CA GLY A 186 -12.76 0.25 1.00
C GLY A 186 -12.84 -1.05 1.79
N ARG A 187 -12.10 -1.17 2.87
CA ARG A 187 -12.08 -2.35 3.74
C ARG A 187 -13.33 -2.45 4.60
N TYR A 188 -13.78 -1.36 5.18
CA TYR A 188 -14.82 -1.36 6.22
C TYR A 188 -16.17 -0.79 5.78
N THR A 189 -16.22 0.16 4.85
CA THR A 189 -17.46 0.80 4.40
C THR A 189 -17.84 0.41 2.98
N CYS A 190 -17.01 0.76 2.00
CA CYS A 190 -17.27 0.50 0.59
C CYS A 190 -16.76 -0.89 0.17
N THR A 191 -17.23 -1.95 0.83
CA THR A 191 -16.78 -3.34 0.60
C THR A 191 -17.12 -3.83 -0.81
N ALA A 192 -16.42 -4.88 -1.28
CA ALA A 192 -16.53 -5.32 -2.67
C ALA A 192 -17.93 -5.85 -3.02
N ARG A 193 -18.48 -6.75 -2.20
CA ARG A 193 -19.72 -7.47 -2.46
C ARG A 193 -20.95 -6.77 -1.90
N LYS A 194 -20.88 -6.29 -0.66
CA LYS A 194 -22.00 -5.68 0.05
C LYS A 194 -21.54 -4.39 0.75
N PRO A 195 -21.43 -3.27 0.01
CA PRO A 195 -21.02 -2.00 0.61
C PRO A 195 -22.10 -1.49 1.58
N HIS A 196 -21.65 -0.91 2.67
CA HIS A 196 -22.50 -0.31 3.73
C HIS A 196 -22.86 1.13 3.34
N CYS A 197 -23.68 1.27 2.27
CA CYS A 197 -24.06 2.58 1.74
C CYS A 197 -24.95 3.38 2.70
N GLU A 198 -25.68 2.70 3.59
CA GLU A 198 -26.56 3.29 4.61
C GLU A 198 -25.79 4.13 5.64
N ILE A 199 -24.53 3.80 5.90
CA ILE A 199 -23.66 4.56 6.82
C ILE A 199 -22.56 5.35 6.11
N CYS A 200 -22.53 5.31 4.77
CA CYS A 200 -21.48 5.94 4.00
C CYS A 200 -21.69 7.45 3.90
N ALA A 201 -20.74 8.23 4.38
CA ALA A 201 -20.80 9.70 4.32
C ALA A 201 -20.85 10.26 2.88
N PHE A 202 -20.51 9.45 1.88
CA PHE A 202 -20.50 9.84 0.48
C PHE A 202 -21.76 9.39 -0.28
N ALA A 203 -22.69 8.69 0.37
CA ALA A 203 -23.86 8.09 -0.29
C ALA A 203 -24.71 9.12 -1.05
N GLU A 204 -24.86 10.34 -0.52
CA GLU A 204 -25.67 11.39 -1.13
C GLU A 204 -25.23 11.76 -2.55
N PHE A 205 -23.93 11.80 -2.80
CA PHE A 205 -23.35 12.22 -4.09
C PHE A 205 -22.55 11.13 -4.80
N CYS A 206 -22.52 9.90 -4.29
CA CYS A 206 -21.82 8.78 -4.91
C CYS A 206 -22.50 8.38 -6.23
N PRO A 207 -21.78 8.38 -7.36
CA PRO A 207 -22.36 8.04 -8.66
C PRO A 207 -22.46 6.53 -8.91
N SER A 208 -22.07 5.70 -7.93
CA SER A 208 -22.02 4.25 -8.11
C SER A 208 -23.41 3.63 -8.23
N GLU A 209 -23.58 2.75 -9.22
CA GLU A 209 -24.80 1.95 -9.44
C GLU A 209 -25.12 0.99 -8.28
N VAL A 210 -24.16 0.71 -7.42
CA VAL A 210 -24.35 -0.14 -6.22
C VAL A 210 -25.41 0.41 -5.27
N LEU A 211 -25.70 1.72 -5.34
CA LEU A 211 -26.80 2.36 -4.59
C LEU A 211 -28.20 2.10 -5.15
N GLY A 212 -28.34 1.36 -6.25
CA GLY A 212 -29.64 1.17 -6.91
C GLY A 212 -30.26 2.47 -7.45
N ARG A 213 -29.48 3.56 -7.51
CA ARG A 213 -29.94 4.82 -8.12
C ARG A 213 -29.84 4.68 -9.61
N SER A 214 -30.97 4.37 -10.27
CA SER A 214 -31.13 4.57 -11.71
C SER A 214 -30.74 6.02 -12.03
N LYS A 215 -29.90 6.17 -13.04
CA LYS A 215 -29.65 7.49 -13.62
C LYS A 215 -30.96 7.95 -14.24
N THR A 216 -31.67 8.84 -13.59
CA THR A 216 -32.64 9.73 -14.23
C THR A 216 -31.88 10.81 -14.99
#